data_e8c0bc4add15498ff7e26f4b5f1a3535
#
_entry.id   e8c0bc4add15498ff7e26f4b5f1a3535
#
_cell.length_a   1.000
_cell.length_b   1.000
_cell.length_c   1.000
_cell.angle_alpha   90.00
_cell.angle_beta   90.00
_cell.angle_gamma   90.00
#
_symmetry.space_group_name_H-M   'P 1'
#
loop_
_entity.id
_entity.type
_entity.pdbx_description
1 polymer ?
#
loop_
_entity_poly.entity_id
_entity_poly.type
_entity_poly.pdbx_seq_one_letter_code
_entity_poly.pdbx_strand_id
1 'polypeptide(L)'
;MQLIPKVQAETLAMQDCIPKGYPVMIGEFGCYAKMDHESCLKWMEAGLREWKKRGYGWAIWDYDGPFGFVDSGRPDAEYIEIDGRKIDRKMLELLRQK
;
A
#
# COMPACT_ATOMS: atom_id res chain seq x y z
N MET A 1 0.47 -12.07 -13.62
CA MET A 1 -0.59 -12.03 -12.61
C MET A 1 -1.28 -10.68 -12.63
N GLN A 2 -2.59 -10.66 -12.63
CA GLN A 2 -3.34 -9.41 -12.67
C GLN A 2 -3.79 -9.04 -11.26
N LEU A 3 -3.07 -8.11 -10.64
CA LEU A 3 -3.32 -7.69 -9.26
C LEU A 3 -4.49 -6.72 -9.14
N ILE A 4 -4.67 -5.83 -10.13
CA ILE A 4 -5.70 -4.78 -10.06
C ILE A 4 -7.12 -5.35 -10.00
N PRO A 5 -7.52 -6.26 -10.90
CA PRO A 5 -8.84 -6.87 -10.82
C PRO A 5 -9.06 -7.66 -9.52
N LYS A 6 -8.02 -8.31 -9.02
CA LYS A 6 -8.11 -9.06 -7.76
C LYS A 6 -8.37 -8.11 -6.58
N VAL A 7 -7.65 -7.01 -6.48
CA VAL A 7 -7.84 -5.99 -5.43
C VAL A 7 -9.26 -5.44 -5.49
N GLN A 8 -9.76 -5.13 -6.68
CA GLN A 8 -11.11 -4.62 -6.87
C GLN A 8 -12.16 -5.63 -6.42
N ALA A 9 -12.00 -6.89 -6.80
CA ALA A 9 -12.94 -7.95 -6.43
C ALA A 9 -12.96 -8.18 -4.93
N GLU A 10 -11.80 -8.22 -4.28
CA GLU A 10 -11.72 -8.39 -2.83
C GLU A 10 -12.33 -7.21 -2.08
N THR A 11 -12.12 -6.00 -2.57
CA THR A 11 -12.69 -4.80 -1.95
C THR A 11 -14.22 -4.79 -2.09
N LEU A 12 -14.75 -5.19 -3.24
CA LEU A 12 -16.19 -5.29 -3.45
C LEU A 12 -16.81 -6.35 -2.54
N ALA A 13 -16.17 -7.51 -2.40
CA ALA A 13 -16.63 -8.56 -1.50
C ALA A 13 -16.69 -8.09 -0.05
N MET A 14 -15.69 -7.33 0.40
CA MET A 14 -15.69 -6.71 1.72
C MET A 14 -16.87 -5.76 1.88
N GLN A 15 -17.11 -4.91 0.89
CA GLN A 15 -18.17 -3.90 0.93
C GLN A 15 -19.54 -4.54 1.12
N ASP A 16 -19.79 -5.67 0.48
CA ASP A 16 -21.08 -6.39 0.61
C ASP A 16 -21.32 -6.91 2.02
N CYS A 17 -20.28 -7.07 2.82
CA CYS A 17 -20.36 -7.54 4.20
C CYS A 17 -20.52 -6.40 5.21
N ILE A 18 -20.44 -5.15 4.77
CA ILE A 18 -20.41 -3.99 5.66
C ILE A 18 -21.76 -3.25 5.59
N PRO A 19 -22.43 -3.04 6.73
CA PRO A 19 -23.66 -2.24 6.74
C PRO A 19 -23.41 -0.81 6.28
N LYS A 20 -24.38 -0.23 5.59
CA LYS A 20 -24.28 1.16 5.13
C LYS A 20 -24.12 2.11 6.30
N GLY A 21 -23.29 3.14 6.12
CA GLY A 21 -23.08 4.19 7.09
C GLY A 21 -21.99 3.91 8.12
N TYR A 22 -21.40 2.73 8.11
CA TYR A 22 -20.30 2.42 9.02
C TYR A 22 -18.97 2.84 8.40
N PRO A 23 -18.09 3.48 9.18
CA PRO A 23 -16.73 3.77 8.70
C PRO A 23 -15.93 2.48 8.55
N VAL A 24 -15.06 2.44 7.53
CA VAL A 24 -14.21 1.28 7.27
C VAL A 24 -12.76 1.72 7.28
N MET A 25 -11.90 0.90 7.89
CA MET A 25 -10.47 1.10 7.90
C MET A 25 -9.77 -0.19 7.48
N ILE A 26 -8.86 -0.06 6.51
CA ILE A 26 -7.95 -1.15 6.15
C ILE A 26 -6.82 -1.12 7.19
N GLY A 27 -6.85 -2.06 8.13
CA GLY A 27 -6.00 -2.03 9.31
C GLY A 27 -4.52 -2.19 9.04
N GLU A 28 -4.19 -3.02 8.05
CA GLU A 28 -2.79 -3.25 7.66
C GLU A 28 -2.74 -3.59 6.19
N PHE A 29 -1.77 -3.02 5.48
CA PHE A 29 -1.43 -3.45 4.13
C PHE A 29 0.03 -3.14 3.83
N GLY A 30 0.62 -3.89 2.95
CA GLY A 30 2.01 -3.72 2.56
C GLY A 30 2.48 -4.94 1.78
N CYS A 31 3.65 -4.86 1.21
CA CYS A 31 4.23 -6.01 0.52
C CYS A 31 5.68 -6.22 0.94
N TYR A 32 6.06 -7.49 1.00
CA TYR A 32 7.35 -7.92 1.47
C TYR A 32 8.49 -7.44 0.55
N ALA A 33 9.63 -7.09 1.13
CA ALA A 33 10.79 -6.54 0.42
C ALA A 33 11.35 -7.45 -0.69
N LYS A 34 11.09 -8.74 -0.63
CA LYS A 34 11.52 -9.69 -1.66
C LYS A 34 10.57 -9.76 -2.85
N MET A 35 9.42 -9.11 -2.77
CA MET A 35 8.50 -8.99 -3.88
C MET A 35 9.02 -7.94 -4.86
N ASP A 36 8.79 -8.14 -6.15
CA ASP A 36 9.16 -7.18 -7.18
C ASP A 36 8.60 -5.78 -6.85
N HIS A 37 9.47 -4.78 -6.80
CA HIS A 37 9.11 -3.43 -6.36
C HIS A 37 8.05 -2.79 -7.26
N GLU A 38 8.18 -2.95 -8.57
CA GLU A 38 7.21 -2.40 -9.52
C GLU A 38 5.83 -3.01 -9.31
N SER A 39 5.77 -4.34 -9.14
CA SER A 39 4.51 -5.04 -8.86
C SER A 39 3.92 -4.61 -7.53
N CYS A 40 4.77 -4.45 -6.53
CA CYS A 40 4.37 -3.96 -5.20
C CYS A 40 3.72 -2.57 -5.30
N LEU A 41 4.36 -1.64 -6.01
CA LEU A 41 3.83 -0.29 -6.18
C LEU A 41 2.50 -0.28 -6.93
N LYS A 42 2.36 -1.11 -7.97
CA LYS A 42 1.10 -1.23 -8.71
C LYS A 42 -0.02 -1.77 -7.85
N TRP A 43 0.27 -2.78 -7.04
CA TRP A 43 -0.69 -3.37 -6.13
C TRP A 43 -1.15 -2.36 -5.08
N MET A 44 -0.21 -1.65 -4.48
CA MET A 44 -0.51 -0.63 -3.47
C MET A 44 -1.32 0.53 -4.07
N GLU A 45 -0.93 0.99 -5.27
CA GLU A 45 -1.66 2.05 -5.95
C GLU A 45 -3.11 1.64 -6.23
N ALA A 46 -3.33 0.42 -6.68
CA ALA A 46 -4.67 -0.10 -6.95
C ALA A 46 -5.52 -0.13 -5.67
N GLY A 47 -4.94 -0.61 -4.57
CA GLY A 47 -5.61 -0.65 -3.28
C GLY A 47 -5.96 0.74 -2.78
N LEU A 48 -4.99 1.64 -2.74
CA LEU A 48 -5.19 3.02 -2.27
C LEU A 48 -6.25 3.76 -3.10
N ARG A 49 -6.26 3.56 -4.41
CA ARG A 49 -7.25 4.16 -5.30
C ARG A 49 -8.66 3.67 -4.98
N GLU A 50 -8.83 2.37 -4.80
CA GLU A 50 -10.13 1.78 -4.47
C GLU A 50 -10.62 2.24 -3.10
N TRP A 51 -9.75 2.27 -2.11
CA TRP A 51 -10.12 2.68 -0.75
C TRP A 51 -10.46 4.17 -0.68
N LYS A 52 -9.71 5.02 -1.38
CA LYS A 52 -10.02 6.44 -1.48
C LYS A 52 -11.39 6.67 -2.12
N LYS A 53 -11.68 5.94 -3.19
CA LYS A 53 -12.95 6.02 -3.90
C LYS A 53 -14.14 5.69 -3.00
N ARG A 54 -13.93 4.79 -2.04
CA ARG A 54 -14.97 4.36 -1.10
C ARG A 54 -14.95 5.11 0.22
N GLY A 55 -14.02 6.03 0.39
CA GLY A 55 -13.89 6.77 1.65
C GLY A 55 -13.32 5.94 2.79
N TYR A 56 -12.58 4.89 2.50
CA TYR A 56 -11.97 4.04 3.52
C TYR A 56 -10.67 4.66 4.01
N GLY A 57 -10.41 4.56 5.32
CA GLY A 57 -9.10 4.85 5.88
C GLY A 57 -8.16 3.67 5.70
N TRP A 58 -6.88 3.89 5.90
CA TRP A 58 -5.89 2.83 5.79
C TRP A 58 -4.68 3.08 6.68
N ALA A 59 -3.95 2.00 6.97
CA ALA A 59 -2.67 2.07 7.67
C ALA A 59 -1.72 1.06 7.02
N ILE A 60 -0.48 1.49 6.76
CA ILE A 60 0.52 0.61 6.17
C ILE A 60 1.17 -0.27 7.24
N TRP A 61 1.44 -1.50 6.90
CA TRP A 61 2.31 -2.37 7.65
C TRP A 61 3.56 -2.65 6.80
N ASP A 62 4.70 -2.12 7.13
CA ASP A 62 4.92 -1.25 8.25
C ASP A 62 5.60 0.03 7.77
N TYR A 63 5.92 0.92 8.68
CA TYR A 63 6.65 2.13 8.39
C TYR A 63 8.14 1.82 8.19
N ASP A 64 8.73 1.07 9.07
CA ASP A 64 10.16 0.75 9.15
C ASP A 64 10.33 -0.76 9.10
N GLY A 65 11.01 -1.25 8.05
CA GLY A 65 11.26 -2.67 7.90
C GLY A 65 10.86 -3.22 6.54
N PRO A 66 10.84 -4.57 6.38
CA PRO A 66 10.74 -5.21 5.08
C PRO A 66 9.39 -5.05 4.37
N PHE A 67 8.37 -4.55 5.03
CA PHE A 67 7.07 -4.25 4.42
C PHE A 67 6.86 -2.75 4.20
N GLY A 68 7.75 -1.91 4.72
CA GLY A 68 7.59 -0.48 4.72
C GLY A 68 8.41 0.27 3.69
N PHE A 69 8.56 1.56 3.92
CA PHE A 69 9.29 2.45 3.03
C PHE A 69 10.56 3.03 3.66
N VAL A 70 10.85 2.69 4.91
CA VAL A 70 12.06 3.11 5.63
C VAL A 70 12.94 1.89 5.86
N ASP A 71 14.17 1.94 5.37
CA ASP A 71 15.16 0.86 5.53
C ASP A 71 14.62 -0.53 5.16
N SER A 72 13.83 -0.61 4.10
CA SER A 72 13.14 -1.85 3.72
C SER A 72 14.08 -2.93 3.17
N GLY A 73 15.25 -2.54 2.68
CA GLY A 73 16.22 -3.50 2.13
C GLY A 73 15.85 -4.02 0.74
N ARG A 74 14.97 -3.34 0.01
CA ARG A 74 14.61 -3.76 -1.35
C ARG A 74 15.78 -3.50 -2.30
N PRO A 75 16.22 -4.51 -3.05
CA PRO A 75 17.36 -4.32 -3.98
C PRO A 75 16.99 -3.50 -5.22
N ASP A 76 15.72 -3.42 -5.56
CA ASP A 76 15.21 -2.79 -6.79
C ASP A 76 14.51 -1.45 -6.54
N ALA A 77 14.57 -0.91 -5.32
CA ALA A 77 13.98 0.37 -4.98
C ALA A 77 15.00 1.51 -5.16
N GLU A 78 14.48 2.69 -5.46
CA GLU A 78 15.25 3.93 -5.48
C GLU A 78 15.14 4.61 -4.13
N TYR A 79 16.26 4.72 -3.42
CA TYR A 79 16.28 5.28 -2.07
C TYR A 79 16.82 6.71 -2.05
N ILE A 80 16.24 7.52 -1.18
CA ILE A 80 16.82 8.80 -0.79
C ILE A 80 17.18 8.71 0.69
N GLU A 81 18.17 9.47 1.11
CA GLU A 81 18.59 9.47 2.51
C GLU A 81 18.01 10.69 3.23
N ILE A 82 17.32 10.44 4.34
CA ILE A 82 16.77 11.47 5.20
C ILE A 82 17.14 11.11 6.64
N ASP A 83 17.86 12.00 7.31
CA ASP A 83 18.31 11.81 8.70
C ASP A 83 19.02 10.47 8.92
N GLY A 84 19.86 10.07 7.97
CA GLY A 84 20.64 8.85 8.05
C GLY A 84 19.87 7.57 7.72
N ARG A 85 18.62 7.68 7.30
CA ARG A 85 17.78 6.54 6.97
C ARG A 85 17.47 6.50 5.47
N LYS A 86 17.35 5.30 4.94
CA LYS A 86 17.06 5.08 3.52
C LYS A 86 15.57 5.02 3.29
N ILE A 87 15.05 5.97 2.55
CA ILE A 87 13.62 6.09 2.27
C ILE A 87 13.33 5.66 0.84
N ASP A 88 12.39 4.74 0.68
CA ASP A 88 11.90 4.31 -0.63
C ASP A 88 11.08 5.46 -1.23
N ARG A 89 11.68 6.17 -2.17
CA ARG A 89 11.11 7.41 -2.71
C ARG A 89 9.76 7.20 -3.36
N LYS A 90 9.67 6.21 -4.24
CA LYS A 90 8.43 5.96 -4.99
C LYS A 90 7.29 5.52 -4.09
N MET A 91 7.59 4.69 -3.11
CA MET A 91 6.58 4.25 -2.15
C MET A 91 6.10 5.41 -1.27
N LEU A 92 7.02 6.27 -0.82
CA LEU A 92 6.65 7.46 -0.05
C LEU A 92 5.75 8.39 -0.87
N GLU A 93 6.10 8.65 -2.13
CA GLU A 93 5.30 9.49 -3.02
C GLU A 93 3.89 8.91 -3.20
N LEU A 94 3.79 7.61 -3.36
CA LEU A 94 2.52 6.90 -3.50
C LEU A 94 1.63 7.07 -2.27
N LEU A 95 2.21 6.89 -1.08
CA LEU A 95 1.48 7.01 0.19
C LEU A 95 1.06 8.46 0.50
N ARG A 96 1.75 9.44 -0.06
CA ARG A 96 1.42 10.86 0.12
C ARG A 96 0.36 11.38 -0.84
N GLN A 97 -0.04 10.61 -1.82
CA GLN A 97 -1.10 11.01 -2.73
C GLN A 97 -2.43 11.09 -1.99
N LYS A 98 -3.14 12.17 -2.18
CA LYS A 98 -4.44 12.41 -1.55
C LYS A 98 -5.58 12.15 -2.52
#